data_ddf527d5078c5e653d9d143940b772f2
#
_entry.id   ddf527d5078c5e653d9d143940b772f2
#
_cell.length_a   1.000
_cell.length_b   1.000
_cell.length_c   1.000
_cell.angle_alpha   90.00
_cell.angle_beta   90.00
_cell.angle_gamma   90.00
#
_symmetry.space_group_name_H-M   'P 1'
#
loop_
_entity.id
_entity.type
_entity.pdbx_description
1 polymer ?
#
loop_
_entity_poly.entity_id
_entity_poly.type
_entity_poly.pdbx_seq_one_letter_code
_entity_poly.pdbx_strand_id
1 'polypeptide(L)'
;MRPFILFTCFCCFLIVSPNTQAQTANTKPQITIDHLALFVVDLQKEQNFYSQVMQLDSLAEPFHDGKHAWFTIGDGIAMHIIQGAPQTKEYYKNNHMCFSVPVMEAFIKHLTAHSIPFEDVKGTIGAITNRIDGIHQIWIKDPEGYWIEINDAPHKKH
;
A
#
# COMPACT_ATOMS: atom_id res chain seq x y z
N MET A 1 0.80 69.26 63.65
CA MET A 1 0.04 68.07 63.43
C MET A 1 -0.30 68.02 61.95
N ARG A 2 0.31 67.09 61.17
CA ARG A 2 0.07 66.91 59.72
C ARG A 2 -0.72 65.60 59.55
N PRO A 3 -1.80 65.55 58.78
CA PRO A 3 -2.51 64.32 58.58
C PRO A 3 -1.81 63.47 57.50
N PHE A 4 -1.63 62.20 57.82
CA PHE A 4 -1.18 61.17 56.91
C PHE A 4 -2.37 60.76 56.01
N ILE A 5 -2.21 60.90 54.69
CA ILE A 5 -3.18 60.43 53.72
C ILE A 5 -2.71 59.02 53.30
N LEU A 6 -3.50 58.00 53.64
CA LEU A 6 -3.30 56.62 53.24
C LEU A 6 -3.84 56.43 51.77
N PHE A 7 -2.93 56.17 50.86
CA PHE A 7 -3.29 55.88 49.47
C PHE A 7 -3.50 54.36 49.31
N THR A 8 -4.75 53.95 49.25
CA THR A 8 -5.11 52.53 49.01
C THR A 8 -5.00 52.26 47.51
N CYS A 9 -3.96 51.51 47.09
CA CYS A 9 -3.79 51.04 45.70
C CYS A 9 -4.70 49.87 45.49
N PHE A 10 -5.75 50.04 44.66
CA PHE A 10 -6.68 49.00 44.25
C PHE A 10 -6.10 48.27 43.02
N CYS A 11 -5.40 47.14 43.22
CA CYS A 11 -4.94 46.30 42.14
C CYS A 11 -6.12 45.53 41.54
N CYS A 12 -6.59 45.97 40.36
CA CYS A 12 -7.49 45.17 39.54
C CYS A 12 -6.76 43.97 38.93
N PHE A 13 -6.95 42.80 39.50
CA PHE A 13 -6.56 41.54 38.84
C PHE A 13 -7.52 41.24 37.68
N LEU A 14 -7.05 41.46 36.46
CA LEU A 14 -7.74 40.93 35.25
C LEU A 14 -7.55 39.40 35.20
N ILE A 15 -8.60 38.68 35.54
CA ILE A 15 -8.67 37.23 35.38
C ILE A 15 -8.84 36.97 33.87
N VAL A 16 -7.74 36.67 33.19
CA VAL A 16 -7.78 36.17 31.83
C VAL A 16 -8.19 34.68 31.90
N SER A 17 -9.45 34.38 31.64
CA SER A 17 -9.92 32.99 31.47
C SER A 17 -9.26 32.37 30.24
N PRO A 18 -8.52 31.25 30.35
CA PRO A 18 -8.05 30.58 29.20
C PRO A 18 -9.25 30.01 28.44
N ASN A 19 -9.45 30.48 27.21
CA ASN A 19 -10.44 29.91 26.29
C ASN A 19 -9.95 28.52 25.85
N THR A 20 -10.23 27.49 26.62
CA THR A 20 -10.05 26.11 26.23
C THR A 20 -11.09 25.78 25.16
N GLN A 21 -10.73 26.01 23.90
CA GLN A 21 -11.46 25.39 22.80
C GLN A 21 -11.24 23.88 22.94
N ALA A 22 -12.26 23.17 23.40
CA ALA A 22 -12.29 21.72 23.32
C ALA A 22 -12.25 21.35 21.82
N GLN A 23 -11.09 20.86 21.38
CA GLN A 23 -10.93 20.24 20.08
C GLN A 23 -11.86 19.03 20.08
N THR A 24 -13.00 19.11 19.39
CA THR A 24 -13.89 17.97 19.18
C THR A 24 -13.06 16.92 18.44
N ALA A 25 -12.62 15.91 19.16
CA ALA A 25 -11.96 14.75 18.56
C ALA A 25 -12.87 14.22 17.45
N ASN A 26 -12.30 14.11 16.25
CA ASN A 26 -13.00 13.47 15.14
C ASN A 26 -13.35 12.04 15.57
N THR A 27 -14.60 11.80 15.94
CA THR A 27 -15.10 10.50 16.45
C THR A 27 -15.34 9.49 15.33
N LYS A 28 -15.03 9.84 14.08
CA LYS A 28 -15.14 8.91 12.96
C LYS A 28 -14.07 7.83 13.08
N PRO A 29 -14.42 6.54 13.17
CA PRO A 29 -13.43 5.47 13.15
C PRO A 29 -12.65 5.54 11.85
N GLN A 30 -11.32 5.61 11.96
CA GLN A 30 -10.43 5.55 10.80
C GLN A 30 -10.17 4.09 10.47
N ILE A 31 -10.57 3.68 9.25
CA ILE A 31 -10.28 2.35 8.71
C ILE A 31 -9.09 2.51 7.78
N THR A 32 -8.07 1.68 7.98
CA THR A 32 -6.87 1.59 7.15
C THR A 32 -6.69 0.17 6.65
N ILE A 33 -6.02 0.02 5.51
CA ILE A 33 -5.61 -1.30 5.04
C ILE A 33 -4.40 -1.73 5.87
N ASP A 34 -4.46 -2.93 6.44
CA ASP A 34 -3.35 -3.56 7.17
C ASP A 34 -2.58 -4.50 6.25
N HIS A 35 -3.27 -5.45 5.63
CA HIS A 35 -2.67 -6.37 4.66
C HIS A 35 -3.67 -6.86 3.62
N LEU A 36 -3.13 -7.44 2.53
CA LEU A 36 -3.85 -8.22 1.54
C LEU A 36 -3.47 -9.69 1.70
N ALA A 37 -4.40 -10.61 1.43
CA ALA A 37 -4.10 -12.03 1.50
C ALA A 37 -4.32 -12.73 0.15
N LEU A 38 -3.38 -13.60 -0.24
CA LEU A 38 -3.48 -14.53 -1.37
C LEU A 38 -3.55 -15.95 -0.83
N PHE A 39 -4.50 -16.75 -1.33
CA PHE A 39 -4.64 -18.15 -0.96
C PHE A 39 -4.21 -19.04 -2.12
N VAL A 40 -3.12 -19.80 -1.94
CA VAL A 40 -2.34 -20.41 -3.02
C VAL A 40 -2.17 -21.92 -2.84
N VAL A 41 -1.92 -22.62 -3.94
CA VAL A 41 -1.57 -24.04 -3.95
C VAL A 41 -0.09 -24.24 -3.61
N ASP A 42 0.78 -23.46 -4.27
CA ASP A 42 2.24 -23.61 -4.18
C ASP A 42 2.90 -22.37 -3.63
N LEU A 43 3.11 -22.35 -2.30
CA LEU A 43 3.73 -21.24 -1.59
C LEU A 43 5.13 -20.91 -2.14
N GLN A 44 5.93 -21.92 -2.47
CA GLN A 44 7.32 -21.69 -2.89
C GLN A 44 7.40 -20.99 -4.25
N LYS A 45 6.52 -21.34 -5.19
CA LYS A 45 6.45 -20.64 -6.48
C LYS A 45 6.05 -19.18 -6.30
N GLU A 46 5.06 -18.94 -5.45
CA GLU A 46 4.60 -17.58 -5.16
C GLU A 46 5.68 -16.75 -4.45
N GLN A 47 6.36 -17.31 -3.45
CA GLN A 47 7.48 -16.64 -2.79
C GLN A 47 8.57 -16.25 -3.79
N ASN A 48 8.94 -17.17 -4.68
CA ASN A 48 9.96 -16.90 -5.70
C ASN A 48 9.50 -15.80 -6.67
N PHE A 49 8.25 -15.82 -7.09
CA PHE A 49 7.69 -14.80 -7.97
C PHE A 49 7.70 -13.43 -7.31
N TYR A 50 7.13 -13.30 -6.11
CA TYR A 50 7.06 -12.00 -5.44
C TYR A 50 8.42 -11.47 -4.99
N SER A 51 9.36 -12.34 -4.61
CA SER A 51 10.72 -11.89 -4.24
C SER A 51 11.62 -11.60 -5.45
N GLN A 52 11.57 -12.40 -6.52
CA GLN A 52 12.53 -12.29 -7.64
C GLN A 52 11.97 -11.50 -8.83
N VAL A 53 10.70 -11.70 -9.17
CA VAL A 53 10.07 -11.01 -10.30
C VAL A 53 9.51 -9.66 -9.85
N MET A 54 8.73 -9.64 -8.78
CA MET A 54 8.17 -8.39 -8.24
C MET A 54 9.15 -7.61 -7.38
N GLN A 55 10.26 -8.24 -6.95
CA GLN A 55 11.32 -7.64 -6.12
C GLN A 55 10.80 -7.05 -4.80
N LEU A 56 9.78 -7.67 -4.21
CA LEU A 56 9.25 -7.26 -2.93
C LEU A 56 10.14 -7.77 -1.79
N ASP A 57 10.32 -6.95 -0.77
CA ASP A 57 11.06 -7.32 0.44
C ASP A 57 10.21 -8.24 1.31
N SER A 58 10.80 -9.38 1.71
CA SER A 58 10.17 -10.33 2.63
C SER A 58 10.10 -9.77 4.04
N LEU A 59 9.00 -10.05 4.72
CA LEU A 59 8.81 -9.79 6.15
C LEU A 59 8.93 -11.09 6.95
N ALA A 60 9.22 -10.96 8.25
CA ALA A 60 9.25 -12.11 9.14
C ALA A 60 7.86 -12.78 9.20
N GLU A 61 7.85 -14.10 9.05
CA GLU A 61 6.65 -14.91 9.12
C GLU A 61 6.33 -15.20 10.61
N PRO A 62 5.17 -14.73 11.15
CA PRO A 62 4.91 -14.81 12.60
C PRO A 62 4.41 -16.17 13.08
N PHE A 63 3.91 -17.05 12.20
CA PHE A 63 3.30 -18.33 12.59
C PHE A 63 4.32 -19.48 12.68
N HIS A 64 5.43 -19.40 11.94
CA HIS A 64 6.51 -20.39 11.89
C HIS A 64 6.04 -21.81 11.54
N ASP A 65 4.97 -21.93 10.72
CA ASP A 65 4.38 -23.21 10.33
C ASP A 65 4.73 -23.67 8.92
N GLY A 66 5.51 -22.85 8.18
CA GLY A 66 5.96 -23.11 6.82
C GLY A 66 4.86 -23.03 5.75
N LYS A 67 3.69 -22.50 6.09
CA LYS A 67 2.55 -22.36 5.16
C LYS A 67 2.24 -20.91 4.80
N HIS A 68 3.03 -19.98 5.29
CA HIS A 68 2.81 -18.55 5.13
C HIS A 68 4.06 -17.86 4.62
N ALA A 69 3.87 -16.82 3.82
CA ALA A 69 4.91 -15.87 3.45
C ALA A 69 4.37 -14.45 3.54
N TRP A 70 5.24 -13.51 3.88
CA TRP A 70 4.88 -12.12 4.04
C TRP A 70 5.84 -11.23 3.29
N PHE A 71 5.30 -10.19 2.64
CA PHE A 71 6.05 -9.19 1.90
C PHE A 71 5.53 -7.80 2.24
N THR A 72 6.40 -6.79 2.24
CA THR A 72 5.94 -5.40 2.25
C THR A 72 5.53 -4.97 0.85
N ILE A 73 4.40 -4.25 0.75
CA ILE A 73 3.92 -3.67 -0.51
C ILE A 73 3.86 -2.14 -0.46
N GLY A 74 4.58 -1.54 0.48
CA GLY A 74 4.68 -0.09 0.67
C GLY A 74 3.74 0.44 1.75
N ASP A 75 4.04 1.65 2.22
CA ASP A 75 3.22 2.42 3.18
C ASP A 75 2.79 1.66 4.45
N GLY A 76 3.61 0.69 4.89
CA GLY A 76 3.30 -0.15 6.06
C GLY A 76 2.26 -1.24 5.81
N ILE A 77 1.84 -1.43 4.55
CA ILE A 77 0.89 -2.48 4.15
C ILE A 77 1.67 -3.75 3.82
N ALA A 78 1.18 -4.89 4.26
CA ALA A 78 1.75 -6.19 3.95
C ALA A 78 0.92 -6.97 2.92
N MET A 79 1.58 -7.89 2.23
CA MET A 79 0.94 -8.96 1.48
C MET A 79 1.22 -10.29 2.19
N HIS A 80 0.16 -11.03 2.46
CA HIS A 80 0.19 -12.32 3.14
C HIS A 80 -0.16 -13.42 2.14
N ILE A 81 0.74 -14.35 1.88
CA ILE A 81 0.52 -15.51 1.03
C ILE A 81 0.31 -16.73 1.93
N ILE A 82 -0.78 -17.45 1.70
CA ILE A 82 -1.24 -18.56 2.54
C ILE A 82 -1.37 -19.81 1.67
N GLN A 83 -0.62 -20.86 1.99
CA GLN A 83 -0.75 -22.16 1.34
C GLN A 83 -1.96 -22.93 1.85
N GLY A 84 -2.66 -23.61 0.97
CA GLY A 84 -3.79 -24.48 1.33
C GLY A 84 -4.92 -24.49 0.32
N ALA A 85 -4.81 -23.71 -0.76
CA ALA A 85 -5.78 -23.78 -1.84
C ALA A 85 -5.78 -25.18 -2.47
N PRO A 86 -6.96 -25.78 -2.73
CA PRO A 86 -7.04 -27.13 -3.28
C PRO A 86 -6.66 -27.20 -4.77
N GLN A 87 -6.78 -26.08 -5.47
CA GLN A 87 -6.45 -25.94 -6.89
C GLN A 87 -6.33 -24.45 -7.26
N THR A 88 -5.62 -24.16 -8.35
CA THR A 88 -5.61 -22.82 -8.96
C THR A 88 -6.98 -22.44 -9.51
N LYS A 89 -7.23 -21.15 -9.70
CA LYS A 89 -8.49 -20.62 -10.24
C LYS A 89 -8.22 -19.69 -11.41
N GLU A 90 -9.21 -19.55 -12.28
CA GLU A 90 -9.24 -18.42 -13.18
C GLU A 90 -9.83 -17.19 -12.49
N TYR A 91 -9.11 -16.08 -12.57
CA TYR A 91 -9.53 -14.81 -12.00
C TYR A 91 -9.91 -13.84 -13.11
N TYR A 92 -10.94 -13.02 -12.85
CA TYR A 92 -11.26 -11.93 -13.75
C TYR A 92 -10.15 -10.88 -13.71
N LYS A 93 -9.69 -10.41 -14.88
CA LYS A 93 -8.63 -9.40 -14.99
C LYS A 93 -8.95 -8.12 -14.19
N ASN A 94 -10.22 -7.74 -14.13
CA ASN A 94 -10.64 -6.56 -13.38
C ASN A 94 -10.59 -6.74 -11.84
N ASN A 95 -10.37 -7.96 -11.35
CA ASN A 95 -10.10 -8.24 -9.95
C ASN A 95 -8.59 -8.45 -9.78
N HIS A 96 -7.85 -7.37 -9.53
CA HIS A 96 -6.40 -7.35 -9.58
C HIS A 96 -5.78 -6.48 -8.48
N MET A 97 -4.51 -6.73 -8.22
CA MET A 97 -3.63 -5.80 -7.51
C MET A 97 -2.94 -4.90 -8.55
N CYS A 98 -2.63 -3.67 -8.15
CA CYS A 98 -1.90 -2.74 -9.00
C CYS A 98 -0.65 -2.23 -8.30
N PHE A 99 0.49 -2.34 -8.98
CA PHE A 99 1.76 -1.78 -8.52
C PHE A 99 2.25 -0.73 -9.50
N SER A 100 2.90 0.30 -9.00
CA SER A 100 3.56 1.30 -9.85
C SER A 100 5.07 1.08 -9.90
N VAL A 101 5.64 1.34 -11.07
CA VAL A 101 7.09 1.28 -11.30
C VAL A 101 7.59 2.61 -11.83
N PRO A 102 8.78 3.07 -11.43
CA PRO A 102 9.29 4.37 -11.87
C PRO A 102 9.63 4.42 -13.37
N VAL A 103 9.99 3.28 -13.97
CA VAL A 103 10.38 3.18 -15.39
C VAL A 103 9.84 1.89 -15.98
N MET A 104 8.78 1.99 -16.80
CA MET A 104 8.09 0.86 -17.41
C MET A 104 9.00 -0.02 -18.27
N GLU A 105 9.84 0.58 -19.10
CA GLU A 105 10.74 -0.17 -20.00
C GLU A 105 11.77 -1.01 -19.23
N ALA A 106 12.27 -0.50 -18.09
CA ALA A 106 13.18 -1.25 -17.24
C ALA A 106 12.50 -2.48 -16.63
N PHE A 107 11.24 -2.31 -16.20
CA PHE A 107 10.46 -3.43 -15.65
C PHE A 107 10.11 -4.46 -16.72
N ILE A 108 9.73 -4.06 -17.93
CA ILE A 108 9.49 -4.97 -19.07
C ILE A 108 10.75 -5.77 -19.41
N LYS A 109 11.93 -5.14 -19.43
CA LYS A 109 13.21 -5.84 -19.63
C LYS A 109 13.43 -6.88 -18.54
N HIS A 110 13.12 -6.55 -17.30
CA HIS A 110 13.22 -7.46 -16.17
C HIS A 110 12.26 -8.65 -16.30
N LEU A 111 10.99 -8.43 -16.66
CA LEU A 111 10.03 -9.50 -16.95
C LEU A 111 10.52 -10.44 -18.06
N THR A 112 11.06 -9.86 -19.13
CA THR A 112 11.62 -10.65 -20.25
C THR A 112 12.77 -11.54 -19.80
N ALA A 113 13.68 -11.02 -18.96
CA ALA A 113 14.79 -11.80 -18.40
C ALA A 113 14.32 -12.98 -17.52
N HIS A 114 13.13 -12.87 -16.92
CA HIS A 114 12.51 -13.94 -16.14
C HIS A 114 11.49 -14.77 -16.92
N SER A 115 11.37 -14.55 -18.24
CA SER A 115 10.41 -15.25 -19.11
C SER A 115 8.95 -15.07 -18.66
N ILE A 116 8.60 -13.94 -18.05
CA ILE A 116 7.24 -13.60 -17.64
C ILE A 116 6.55 -12.88 -18.80
N PRO A 117 5.48 -13.44 -19.38
CA PRO A 117 4.71 -12.76 -20.40
C PRO A 117 3.90 -11.61 -19.80
N PHE A 118 3.71 -10.55 -20.58
CA PHE A 118 2.82 -9.45 -20.25
C PHE A 118 1.90 -9.14 -21.44
N GLU A 119 0.82 -8.44 -21.16
CA GLU A 119 -0.18 -8.07 -22.17
C GLU A 119 -0.78 -6.70 -21.87
N ASP A 120 -1.46 -6.13 -22.86
CA ASP A 120 -2.25 -4.91 -22.68
C ASP A 120 -3.63 -5.21 -22.04
N VAL A 121 -4.44 -4.17 -21.82
CA VAL A 121 -5.80 -4.30 -21.27
C VAL A 121 -6.71 -5.19 -22.13
N LYS A 122 -6.44 -5.29 -23.43
CA LYS A 122 -7.22 -6.09 -24.40
C LYS A 122 -6.75 -7.54 -24.50
N GLY A 123 -5.61 -7.89 -23.86
CA GLY A 123 -5.02 -9.22 -23.91
C GLY A 123 -4.01 -9.41 -25.05
N THR A 124 -3.51 -8.32 -25.64
CA THR A 124 -2.48 -8.41 -26.69
C THR A 124 -1.11 -8.62 -26.03
N ILE A 125 -0.55 -9.81 -26.21
CA ILE A 125 0.74 -10.19 -25.63
C ILE A 125 1.85 -9.26 -26.13
N GLY A 126 2.70 -8.79 -25.21
CA GLY A 126 3.83 -7.92 -25.48
C GLY A 126 3.45 -6.46 -25.76
N ALA A 127 2.17 -6.10 -25.66
CA ALA A 127 1.71 -4.75 -25.88
C ALA A 127 1.52 -3.98 -24.56
N ILE A 128 1.65 -2.64 -24.65
CA ILE A 128 1.46 -1.71 -23.56
C ILE A 128 0.16 -0.94 -23.80
N THR A 129 -0.65 -0.76 -22.77
CA THR A 129 -1.79 0.13 -22.82
C THR A 129 -1.35 1.56 -22.56
N ASN A 130 -1.65 2.48 -23.45
CA ASN A 130 -1.53 3.92 -23.22
C ASN A 130 -2.89 4.43 -22.72
N ARG A 131 -2.97 4.81 -21.45
CA ARG A 131 -4.20 5.31 -20.83
C ARG A 131 -4.44 6.77 -21.27
N ILE A 132 -5.70 7.17 -21.21
CA ILE A 132 -6.11 8.55 -21.60
C ILE A 132 -5.49 9.64 -20.70
N ASP A 133 -5.11 9.29 -19.46
CA ASP A 133 -4.43 10.16 -18.50
C ASP A 133 -2.89 10.16 -18.65
N GLY A 134 -2.37 9.54 -19.72
CA GLY A 134 -0.94 9.51 -20.03
C GLY A 134 -0.15 8.41 -19.30
N ILE A 135 -0.79 7.60 -18.49
CA ILE A 135 -0.15 6.47 -17.78
C ILE A 135 -0.02 5.29 -18.72
N HIS A 136 1.14 4.64 -18.70
CA HIS A 136 1.35 3.35 -19.37
C HIS A 136 1.06 2.22 -18.40
N GLN A 137 0.43 1.15 -18.88
CA GLN A 137 0.17 -0.03 -18.06
C GLN A 137 0.32 -1.32 -18.84
N ILE A 138 0.75 -2.36 -18.14
CA ILE A 138 0.78 -3.74 -18.59
C ILE A 138 0.12 -4.64 -17.56
N TRP A 139 -0.19 -5.85 -17.98
CA TRP A 139 -0.82 -6.87 -17.16
C TRP A 139 0.00 -8.15 -17.17
N ILE A 140 0.21 -8.72 -16.00
CA ILE A 140 0.88 -10.00 -15.81
C ILE A 140 0.01 -10.90 -14.93
N LYS A 141 0.34 -12.19 -14.86
CA LYS A 141 -0.21 -13.11 -13.88
C LYS A 141 0.90 -13.64 -12.99
N ASP A 142 0.59 -13.83 -11.72
CA ASP A 142 1.41 -14.65 -10.85
C ASP A 142 1.24 -16.16 -11.18
N PRO A 143 2.03 -17.05 -10.56
CA PRO A 143 1.94 -18.50 -10.81
C PRO A 143 0.58 -19.14 -10.51
N GLU A 144 -0.21 -18.56 -9.60
CA GLU A 144 -1.56 -19.04 -9.23
C GLU A 144 -2.66 -18.43 -10.10
N GLY A 145 -2.30 -17.49 -11.00
CA GLY A 145 -3.21 -16.85 -11.94
C GLY A 145 -3.86 -15.57 -11.46
N TYR A 146 -3.45 -15.00 -10.33
CA TYR A 146 -3.90 -13.68 -9.91
C TYR A 146 -3.40 -12.62 -10.88
N TRP A 147 -4.30 -11.71 -11.27
CA TRP A 147 -3.93 -10.63 -12.16
C TRP A 147 -3.23 -9.50 -11.39
N ILE A 148 -2.19 -8.99 -12.01
CA ILE A 148 -1.40 -7.86 -11.51
C ILE A 148 -1.32 -6.83 -12.63
N GLU A 149 -1.81 -5.63 -12.37
CA GLU A 149 -1.54 -4.45 -13.19
C GLU A 149 -0.21 -3.84 -12.74
N ILE A 150 0.63 -3.50 -13.70
CA ILE A 150 1.82 -2.68 -13.47
C ILE A 150 1.66 -1.40 -14.27
N ASN A 151 1.85 -0.26 -13.63
CA ASN A 151 1.78 1.03 -14.30
C ASN A 151 2.94 1.96 -13.89
N ASP A 152 3.10 3.07 -14.61
CA ASP A 152 4.13 4.08 -14.34
C ASP A 152 3.56 5.34 -13.66
N ALA A 153 2.40 5.21 -13.00
CA ALA A 153 1.83 6.32 -12.25
C ALA A 153 2.77 6.81 -11.16
N PRO A 154 2.97 8.13 -11.01
CA PRO A 154 3.80 8.67 -9.94
C PRO A 154 3.27 8.24 -8.57
N HIS A 155 4.17 7.73 -7.73
CA HIS A 155 3.80 7.37 -6.35
C HIS A 155 3.34 8.63 -5.60
N LYS A 156 2.07 8.66 -5.21
CA LYS A 156 1.51 9.75 -4.40
C LYS A 156 1.81 9.43 -2.94
N LYS A 157 2.71 10.21 -2.32
CA LYS A 157 2.83 10.22 -0.86
C LYS A 157 1.56 10.85 -0.29
N HIS A 158 0.82 10.11 0.49
CA HIS A 158 -0.37 10.57 1.22
C HIS A 158 0.02 11.16 2.56
#